data_e6f2fc370fc40d873fac254840afd983
#
_entry.id   e6f2fc370fc40d873fac254840afd983
#
_cell.length_a   1.000
_cell.length_b   1.000
_cell.length_c   1.000
_cell.angle_alpha   90.00
_cell.angle_beta   90.00
_cell.angle_gamma   90.00
#
_symmetry.space_group_name_H-M   'P 1'
#
loop_
_entity.id
_entity.type
_entity.pdbx_description
1 polymer ?
#
loop_
_entity_poly.entity_id
_entity_poly.type
_entity_poly.pdbx_seq_one_letter_code
_entity_poly.pdbx_strand_id
1 'polypeptide(L)'
;MLEWVAEANAMLNHVVWGPAGLTLLLGTGLWLTVRMEGLQFRRAGYCLRHTVGEAFCSRRTPRQDQGAITQFQSMCTALAGTLGTGNIVGVATAILSGGPGAVFWMWVMALLGMMTSFAENLLGVYYRRRSAKGEWIGGPMYYLRDGLGAKPGFRVLGRVLAGLFALFCVLASFGIGNMSQTNSIAGNLEAAFGVPPWVSGGVLAVLTGLILAGGLGRVAAVTEKLVPVMALFYLMGAAVILAVYFRAVPEALRAIFAGAFGMEAVGGGAAGYGMAQAVRWGLRRGAFSNEAGLGSAVMVNACADTDEPVQQGMWGIFEVFVDTMLVCTLTALVLLVTGAADPAAPLPASARVGQAFSQVFGTLGPKIIAIAILLFAYSTVLGWSHYGACAAEYLLGRWAVGPYRVLFVAMTAWGASMQMDLVWSLSDTFNGLMMLPNLVGVLALSKQAEQITRNYFDRQLRGRVLPPMRSAWE
;
A
#
# COMPACT_ATOMS: atom_id res chain seq x y z
N MET A 1 2.56 27.47 18.37
CA MET A 1 3.24 26.85 17.19
C MET A 1 2.69 25.48 16.84
N LEU A 2 2.53 24.54 17.78
CA LEU A 2 1.96 23.20 17.53
C LEU A 2 0.50 23.27 17.08
N GLU A 3 -0.31 24.14 17.65
CA GLU A 3 -1.72 24.33 17.27
C GLU A 3 -1.87 24.82 15.82
N TRP A 4 -1.07 25.81 15.42
CA TRP A 4 -1.07 26.29 14.03
C TRP A 4 -0.65 25.18 13.05
N VAL A 5 0.34 24.35 13.40
CA VAL A 5 0.74 23.19 12.59
C VAL A 5 -0.40 22.19 12.48
N ALA A 6 -1.11 21.93 13.58
CA ALA A 6 -2.24 20.99 13.60
C ALA A 6 -3.42 21.51 12.75
N GLU A 7 -3.74 22.81 12.82
CA GLU A 7 -4.80 23.43 12.01
C GLU A 7 -4.46 23.42 10.51
N ALA A 8 -3.23 23.84 10.15
CA ALA A 8 -2.76 23.80 8.76
C ALA A 8 -2.77 22.37 8.20
N ASN A 9 -2.36 21.39 9.01
CA ASN A 9 -2.39 19.98 8.66
C ASN A 9 -3.82 19.48 8.48
N ALA A 10 -4.75 19.84 9.35
CA ALA A 10 -6.16 19.46 9.23
C ALA A 10 -6.78 19.99 7.93
N MET A 11 -6.46 21.24 7.56
CA MET A 11 -6.90 21.84 6.30
C MET A 11 -6.36 21.08 5.08
N LEU A 12 -5.05 20.80 5.05
CA LEU A 12 -4.43 20.02 3.97
C LEU A 12 -4.98 18.61 3.89
N ASN A 13 -5.14 17.93 5.01
CA ASN A 13 -5.72 16.60 5.10
C ASN A 13 -7.16 16.56 4.54
N HIS A 14 -7.96 17.60 4.87
CA HIS A 14 -9.32 17.74 4.36
C HIS A 14 -9.36 17.93 2.82
N VAL A 15 -8.40 18.66 2.25
CA VAL A 15 -8.31 18.83 0.79
C VAL A 15 -7.90 17.53 0.11
N VAL A 16 -6.86 16.90 0.61
CA VAL A 16 -6.26 15.70 -0.02
C VAL A 16 -7.16 14.48 0.09
N TRP A 17 -7.72 14.22 1.27
CA TRP A 17 -8.62 13.10 1.54
C TRP A 17 -10.10 13.50 1.51
N GLY A 18 -10.39 14.71 1.05
CA GLY A 18 -11.72 15.21 0.79
C GLY A 18 -12.27 14.79 -0.57
N PRO A 19 -13.43 15.32 -0.95
CA PRO A 19 -14.08 14.95 -2.23
C PRO A 19 -13.20 15.13 -3.45
N ALA A 20 -12.38 16.19 -3.50
CA ALA A 20 -11.50 16.49 -4.64
C ALA A 20 -10.42 15.40 -4.84
N GLY A 21 -9.68 15.06 -3.77
CA GLY A 21 -8.63 14.05 -3.84
C GLY A 21 -9.19 12.66 -4.12
N LEU A 22 -10.28 12.28 -3.43
CA LEU A 22 -10.95 10.99 -3.65
C LEU A 22 -11.55 10.88 -5.07
N THR A 23 -12.11 11.96 -5.62
CA THR A 23 -12.62 11.99 -7.00
C THR A 23 -11.46 11.83 -8.00
N LEU A 24 -10.34 12.51 -7.78
CA LEU A 24 -9.15 12.34 -8.62
C LEU A 24 -8.64 10.90 -8.60
N LEU A 25 -8.58 10.28 -7.43
CA LEU A 25 -8.11 8.92 -7.24
C LEU A 25 -9.02 7.90 -7.95
N LEU A 26 -10.32 7.92 -7.66
CA LEU A 26 -11.30 7.05 -8.29
C LEU A 26 -11.44 7.32 -9.80
N GLY A 27 -11.45 8.60 -10.19
CA GLY A 27 -11.53 9.01 -11.58
C GLY A 27 -10.33 8.50 -12.39
N THR A 28 -9.13 8.53 -11.82
CA THR A 28 -7.94 7.97 -12.45
C THR A 28 -8.07 6.46 -12.63
N GLY A 29 -8.47 5.72 -11.59
CA GLY A 29 -8.66 4.28 -11.67
C GLY A 29 -9.74 3.89 -12.68
N LEU A 30 -10.86 4.61 -12.69
CA LEU A 30 -11.94 4.41 -13.66
C LEU A 30 -11.49 4.72 -15.10
N TRP A 31 -10.81 5.85 -15.32
CA TRP A 31 -10.24 6.22 -16.60
C TRP A 31 -9.31 5.15 -17.16
N LEU A 32 -8.37 4.66 -16.33
CA LEU A 32 -7.45 3.60 -16.72
C LEU A 32 -8.17 2.28 -16.97
N THR A 33 -9.17 1.93 -16.16
CA THR A 33 -10.00 0.74 -16.36
C THR A 33 -10.70 0.77 -17.72
N VAL A 34 -11.34 1.88 -18.05
CA VAL A 34 -12.02 2.04 -19.36
C VAL A 34 -11.01 2.02 -20.50
N ARG A 35 -9.91 2.77 -20.36
CA ARG A 35 -8.90 2.91 -21.41
C ARG A 35 -8.16 1.61 -21.72
N MET A 36 -7.96 0.75 -20.72
CA MET A 36 -7.34 -0.57 -20.87
C MET A 36 -8.36 -1.70 -20.95
N GLU A 37 -9.61 -1.36 -21.32
CA GLU A 37 -10.70 -2.31 -21.61
C GLU A 37 -11.01 -3.27 -20.45
N GLY A 38 -10.89 -2.82 -19.19
CA GLY A 38 -11.16 -3.64 -18.02
C GLY A 38 -10.21 -4.84 -17.89
N LEU A 39 -8.92 -4.64 -18.15
CA LEU A 39 -7.89 -5.68 -18.18
C LEU A 39 -7.90 -6.53 -16.89
N GLN A 40 -8.06 -5.90 -15.73
CA GLN A 40 -8.10 -6.59 -14.42
C GLN A 40 -9.23 -7.62 -14.32
N PHE A 41 -10.30 -7.47 -15.10
CA PHE A 41 -11.43 -8.41 -15.16
C PHE A 41 -11.31 -9.37 -16.34
N ARG A 42 -11.11 -8.82 -17.53
CA ARG A 42 -11.11 -9.61 -18.79
C ARG A 42 -9.92 -10.55 -18.89
N ARG A 43 -8.80 -10.21 -18.25
CA ARG A 43 -7.55 -10.98 -18.33
C ARG A 43 -7.05 -11.42 -16.96
N ALA A 44 -7.92 -11.47 -15.94
CA ALA A 44 -7.56 -11.89 -14.58
C ALA A 44 -6.84 -13.26 -14.57
N GLY A 45 -7.34 -14.26 -15.29
CA GLY A 45 -6.72 -15.57 -15.40
C GLY A 45 -5.33 -15.53 -16.06
N TYR A 46 -5.15 -14.68 -17.09
CA TYR A 46 -3.86 -14.47 -17.71
C TYR A 46 -2.87 -13.82 -16.73
N CYS A 47 -3.31 -12.77 -16.03
CA CYS A 47 -2.49 -12.09 -15.02
C CYS A 47 -2.05 -13.06 -13.92
N LEU A 48 -2.96 -13.84 -13.35
CA LEU A 48 -2.65 -14.83 -12.31
C LEU A 48 -1.66 -15.91 -12.79
N ARG A 49 -1.82 -16.38 -14.03
CA ARG A 49 -0.91 -17.38 -14.60
C ARG A 49 0.50 -16.84 -14.80
N HIS A 50 0.64 -15.60 -15.30
CA HIS A 50 1.93 -14.97 -15.60
C HIS A 50 2.54 -14.20 -14.41
N THR A 51 1.92 -14.21 -13.25
CA THR A 51 2.45 -13.72 -11.99
C THR A 51 2.69 -14.89 -11.04
N VAL A 52 1.71 -15.24 -10.24
CA VAL A 52 1.79 -16.30 -9.22
C VAL A 52 2.08 -17.67 -9.84
N GLY A 53 1.44 -17.99 -10.97
CA GLY A 53 1.66 -19.26 -11.66
C GLY A 53 3.12 -19.45 -12.08
N GLU A 54 3.76 -18.43 -12.64
CA GLU A 54 5.18 -18.50 -13.02
C GLU A 54 6.11 -18.48 -11.79
N ALA A 55 5.77 -17.75 -10.73
CA ALA A 55 6.57 -17.72 -9.50
C ALA A 55 6.69 -19.09 -8.84
N PHE A 56 5.61 -19.90 -8.87
CA PHE A 56 5.61 -21.25 -8.28
C PHE A 56 6.03 -22.36 -9.25
N CYS A 57 5.85 -22.18 -10.56
CA CYS A 57 6.11 -23.22 -11.56
C CYS A 57 7.42 -23.06 -12.31
N SER A 58 8.01 -21.87 -12.32
CA SER A 58 9.20 -21.59 -13.12
C SER A 58 10.48 -21.96 -12.39
N ARG A 59 11.18 -22.99 -12.91
CA ARG A 59 12.62 -23.22 -12.67
C ARG A 59 13.49 -22.27 -13.48
N ARG A 60 13.00 -21.07 -13.84
CA ARG A 60 13.84 -20.08 -14.49
C ARG A 60 14.94 -19.68 -13.51
N THR A 61 16.16 -20.12 -13.81
CA THR A 61 17.36 -19.47 -13.26
C THR A 61 17.16 -17.97 -13.41
N PRO A 62 17.24 -17.20 -12.33
CA PRO A 62 17.15 -15.75 -12.42
C PRO A 62 18.18 -15.32 -13.48
N ARG A 63 17.77 -14.54 -14.47
CA ARG A 63 18.74 -13.78 -15.24
C ARG A 63 19.47 -12.97 -14.18
N GLN A 64 20.76 -13.25 -14.00
CA GLN A 64 21.63 -12.51 -13.08
C GLN A 64 21.94 -11.14 -13.70
N ASP A 65 20.91 -10.30 -13.79
CA ASP A 65 21.16 -8.90 -14.03
C ASP A 65 21.71 -8.32 -12.72
N GLN A 66 23.01 -7.99 -12.73
CA GLN A 66 23.69 -7.46 -11.55
C GLN A 66 22.94 -6.21 -11.06
N GLY A 67 22.39 -6.28 -9.85
CA GLY A 67 21.66 -5.18 -9.22
C GLY A 67 20.14 -5.19 -9.37
N ALA A 68 19.53 -6.20 -10.03
CA ALA A 68 18.09 -6.44 -10.03
C ALA A 68 17.68 -7.43 -8.93
N ILE A 69 16.45 -7.29 -8.43
CA ILE A 69 15.79 -8.28 -7.57
C ILE A 69 14.81 -9.09 -8.41
N THR A 70 14.45 -10.31 -7.99
CA THR A 70 13.47 -11.11 -8.74
C THR A 70 12.08 -10.43 -8.70
N GLN A 71 11.23 -10.71 -9.68
CA GLN A 71 9.85 -10.18 -9.68
C GLN A 71 9.09 -10.59 -8.42
N PHE A 72 9.29 -11.82 -7.92
CA PHE A 72 8.69 -12.28 -6.68
C PHE A 72 9.22 -11.53 -5.45
N GLN A 73 10.53 -11.28 -5.38
CA GLN A 73 11.13 -10.43 -4.33
C GLN A 73 10.59 -9.00 -4.37
N SER A 74 10.45 -8.46 -5.57
CA SER A 74 9.85 -7.13 -5.78
C SER A 74 8.42 -7.08 -5.26
N MET A 75 7.58 -8.03 -5.66
CA MET A 75 6.19 -8.16 -5.20
C MET A 75 6.12 -8.33 -3.67
N CYS A 76 6.93 -9.22 -3.08
CA CYS A 76 6.96 -9.39 -1.63
C CYS A 76 7.39 -8.09 -0.92
N THR A 77 8.35 -7.34 -1.48
CA THR A 77 8.80 -6.08 -0.89
C THR A 77 7.74 -4.98 -1.03
N ALA A 78 7.01 -4.93 -2.14
CA ALA A 78 5.88 -4.04 -2.34
C ALA A 78 4.74 -4.37 -1.36
N LEU A 79 4.35 -5.66 -1.27
CA LEU A 79 3.37 -6.11 -0.28
C LEU A 79 3.85 -5.90 1.17
N ALA A 80 5.15 -5.97 1.45
CA ALA A 80 5.67 -5.60 2.76
C ALA A 80 5.38 -4.14 3.09
N GLY A 81 5.47 -3.24 2.11
CA GLY A 81 5.15 -1.82 2.27
C GLY A 81 3.66 -1.57 2.54
N THR A 82 2.77 -2.29 1.86
CA THR A 82 1.32 -2.10 1.91
C THR A 82 0.64 -2.90 3.02
N LEU A 83 1.02 -4.17 3.22
CA LEU A 83 0.48 -5.03 4.28
C LEU A 83 1.03 -4.62 5.65
N GLY A 84 0.37 -3.67 6.29
CA GLY A 84 0.78 -3.10 7.56
C GLY A 84 -0.37 -3.02 8.58
N THR A 85 -0.27 -2.04 9.47
CA THR A 85 -1.35 -1.74 10.42
C THR A 85 -2.66 -1.33 9.73
N GLY A 86 -2.59 -0.86 8.47
CA GLY A 86 -3.75 -0.50 7.66
C GLY A 86 -4.74 -1.64 7.48
N ASN A 87 -4.26 -2.85 7.25
CA ASN A 87 -5.08 -4.04 7.00
C ASN A 87 -5.77 -4.59 8.26
N ILE A 88 -5.27 -4.25 9.43
CA ILE A 88 -5.80 -4.71 10.73
C ILE A 88 -6.53 -3.56 11.43
N VAL A 89 -5.78 -2.54 11.87
CA VAL A 89 -6.32 -1.40 12.62
C VAL A 89 -7.08 -0.43 11.70
N GLY A 90 -6.60 -0.24 10.46
CA GLY A 90 -7.24 0.64 9.47
C GLY A 90 -8.63 0.16 9.07
N VAL A 91 -8.82 -1.16 8.90
CA VAL A 91 -10.16 -1.75 8.62
C VAL A 91 -11.11 -1.57 9.80
N ALA A 92 -10.64 -1.80 11.03
CA ALA A 92 -11.43 -1.53 12.22
C ALA A 92 -11.85 -0.06 12.30
N THR A 93 -10.91 0.87 12.01
CA THR A 93 -11.21 2.31 11.95
C THR A 93 -12.23 2.64 10.86
N ALA A 94 -12.14 2.01 9.68
CA ALA A 94 -13.10 2.22 8.59
C ALA A 94 -14.52 1.83 9.00
N ILE A 95 -14.67 0.67 9.64
CA ILE A 95 -15.98 0.18 10.09
C ILE A 95 -16.54 1.03 11.24
N LEU A 96 -15.70 1.40 12.22
CA LEU A 96 -16.13 2.23 13.35
C LEU A 96 -16.58 3.65 12.94
N SER A 97 -15.91 4.23 11.93
CA SER A 97 -16.16 5.61 11.51
C SER A 97 -17.12 5.72 10.32
N GLY A 98 -17.20 4.70 9.46
CA GLY A 98 -18.00 4.68 8.25
C GLY A 98 -19.08 3.60 8.23
N GLY A 99 -19.21 2.82 9.30
CA GLY A 99 -20.11 1.66 9.35
C GLY A 99 -19.62 0.48 8.52
N PRO A 100 -20.35 -0.65 8.54
CA PRO A 100 -20.02 -1.84 7.73
C PRO A 100 -19.91 -1.55 6.23
N GLY A 101 -20.69 -0.60 5.72
CA GLY A 101 -20.67 -0.17 4.31
C GLY A 101 -19.34 0.38 3.82
N ALA A 102 -18.46 0.84 4.71
CA ALA A 102 -17.12 1.28 4.36
C ALA A 102 -16.31 0.16 3.67
N VAL A 103 -16.56 -1.11 4.03
CA VAL A 103 -15.87 -2.28 3.42
C VAL A 103 -16.20 -2.40 1.93
N PHE A 104 -17.46 -2.18 1.54
CA PHE A 104 -17.85 -2.16 0.12
C PHE A 104 -17.07 -1.09 -0.67
N TRP A 105 -16.95 0.09 -0.10
CA TRP A 105 -16.21 1.19 -0.76
C TRP A 105 -14.69 0.97 -0.76
N MET A 106 -14.15 0.20 0.19
CA MET A 106 -12.76 -0.32 0.09
C MET A 106 -12.62 -1.27 -1.10
N TRP A 107 -13.60 -2.15 -1.38
CA TRP A 107 -13.58 -3.01 -2.57
C TRP A 107 -13.64 -2.21 -3.87
N VAL A 108 -14.50 -1.20 -3.94
CA VAL A 108 -14.56 -0.29 -5.10
C VAL A 108 -13.22 0.38 -5.34
N MET A 109 -12.61 0.90 -4.26
CA MET A 109 -11.28 1.50 -4.31
C MET A 109 -10.24 0.51 -4.84
N ALA A 110 -10.24 -0.72 -4.35
CA ALA A 110 -9.29 -1.75 -4.77
C ALA A 110 -9.48 -2.14 -6.24
N LEU A 111 -10.73 -2.38 -6.68
CA LEU A 111 -11.03 -2.78 -8.05
C LEU A 111 -10.56 -1.72 -9.08
N LEU A 112 -10.74 -0.44 -8.77
CA LEU A 112 -10.26 0.65 -9.62
C LEU A 112 -8.75 0.89 -9.42
N GLY A 113 -8.28 0.77 -8.19
CA GLY A 113 -6.87 0.88 -7.81
C GLY A 113 -5.96 -0.14 -8.48
N MET A 114 -6.45 -1.35 -8.77
CA MET A 114 -5.71 -2.36 -9.53
C MET A 114 -5.17 -1.82 -10.84
N MET A 115 -5.97 -1.03 -11.59
CA MET A 115 -5.52 -0.45 -12.85
C MET A 115 -4.60 0.73 -12.66
N THR A 116 -4.77 1.47 -11.57
CA THR A 116 -3.82 2.54 -11.21
C THR A 116 -2.46 1.95 -10.87
N SER A 117 -2.40 0.95 -10.00
CA SER A 117 -1.16 0.24 -9.64
C SER A 117 -0.51 -0.45 -10.86
N PHE A 118 -1.32 -1.05 -11.74
CA PHE A 118 -0.83 -1.59 -13.02
C PHE A 118 -0.10 -0.53 -13.84
N ALA A 119 -0.74 0.63 -14.05
CA ALA A 119 -0.15 1.71 -14.85
C ALA A 119 1.08 2.33 -14.19
N GLU A 120 1.06 2.50 -12.87
CA GLU A 120 2.19 2.98 -12.07
C GLU A 120 3.41 2.08 -12.22
N ASN A 121 3.26 0.79 -12.00
CA ASN A 121 4.35 -0.18 -12.07
C ASN A 121 4.88 -0.33 -13.51
N LEU A 122 3.98 -0.35 -14.50
CA LEU A 122 4.34 -0.35 -15.92
C LEU A 122 5.20 0.88 -16.27
N LEU A 123 4.73 2.09 -15.91
CA LEU A 123 5.47 3.32 -16.17
C LEU A 123 6.77 3.37 -15.38
N GLY A 124 6.78 2.87 -14.15
CA GLY A 124 7.98 2.78 -13.32
C GLY A 124 9.09 1.95 -13.95
N VAL A 125 8.75 0.78 -14.51
CA VAL A 125 9.69 -0.07 -15.25
C VAL A 125 10.08 0.56 -16.57
N TYR A 126 9.15 1.16 -17.30
CA TYR A 126 9.43 1.77 -18.59
C TYR A 126 10.39 2.96 -18.50
N TYR A 127 10.29 3.77 -17.44
CA TYR A 127 11.14 4.95 -17.20
C TYR A 127 12.29 4.74 -16.22
N ARG A 128 12.54 3.50 -15.78
CA ARG A 128 13.65 3.19 -14.87
C ARG A 128 15.01 3.50 -15.51
N ARG A 129 16.01 3.74 -14.66
CA ARG A 129 17.38 4.05 -15.06
C ARG A 129 18.36 3.15 -14.32
N ARG A 130 19.58 3.05 -14.84
CA ARG A 130 20.67 2.44 -14.10
C ARG A 130 21.43 3.48 -13.31
N SER A 131 21.73 3.15 -12.06
CA SER A 131 22.63 3.94 -11.21
C SER A 131 24.08 3.77 -11.68
N ALA A 132 24.99 4.61 -11.17
CA ALA A 132 26.43 4.46 -11.45
C ALA A 132 27.03 3.11 -10.98
N LYS A 133 26.34 2.37 -10.12
CA LYS A 133 26.73 1.01 -9.69
C LYS A 133 26.08 -0.11 -10.50
N GLY A 134 25.32 0.22 -11.54
CA GLY A 134 24.60 -0.76 -12.34
C GLY A 134 23.26 -1.23 -11.74
N GLU A 135 22.86 -0.74 -10.56
CA GLU A 135 21.57 -1.05 -9.93
C GLU A 135 20.42 -0.35 -10.65
N TRP A 136 19.25 -0.99 -10.74
CA TRP A 136 18.05 -0.34 -11.24
C TRP A 136 17.51 0.65 -10.22
N ILE A 137 17.16 1.83 -10.69
CA ILE A 137 16.51 2.90 -9.94
C ILE A 137 15.29 3.38 -10.71
N GLY A 138 14.18 3.59 -10.02
CA GLY A 138 12.94 4.05 -10.62
C GLY A 138 11.99 4.63 -9.56
N GLY A 139 10.81 5.00 -10.00
CA GLY A 139 9.79 5.59 -9.15
C GLY A 139 9.02 6.69 -9.89
N PRO A 140 7.95 7.24 -9.30
CA PRO A 140 7.15 8.30 -9.91
C PRO A 140 7.96 9.53 -10.34
N MET A 141 8.98 9.90 -9.57
CA MET A 141 9.84 11.03 -9.89
C MET A 141 10.52 10.90 -11.27
N TYR A 142 10.77 9.69 -11.73
CA TYR A 142 11.41 9.47 -13.04
C TYR A 142 10.40 9.64 -14.18
N TYR A 143 9.23 9.02 -14.15
CA TYR A 143 8.25 9.22 -15.21
C TYR A 143 7.60 10.61 -15.18
N LEU A 144 7.58 11.29 -14.04
CA LEU A 144 7.20 12.71 -13.97
C LEU A 144 8.22 13.59 -14.66
N ARG A 145 9.51 13.40 -14.36
CA ARG A 145 10.58 14.21 -14.95
C ARG A 145 10.81 13.89 -16.43
N ASP A 146 10.89 12.60 -16.77
CA ASP A 146 11.36 12.12 -18.08
C ASP A 146 10.21 11.80 -19.04
N GLY A 147 9.03 11.45 -18.52
CA GLY A 147 7.83 11.20 -19.31
C GLY A 147 6.97 12.43 -19.49
N LEU A 148 6.43 12.97 -18.40
CA LEU A 148 5.62 14.20 -18.44
C LEU A 148 6.47 15.40 -18.87
N GLY A 149 7.66 15.56 -18.31
CA GLY A 149 8.57 16.65 -18.62
C GLY A 149 9.16 16.64 -20.04
N ALA A 150 9.08 15.52 -20.75
CA ALA A 150 9.44 15.44 -22.17
C ALA A 150 8.38 16.03 -23.11
N LYS A 151 7.14 16.21 -22.64
CA LYS A 151 6.08 16.83 -23.45
C LYS A 151 6.33 18.33 -23.64
N PRO A 152 6.03 18.89 -24.84
CA PRO A 152 6.20 20.31 -25.09
C PRO A 152 5.45 21.17 -24.07
N GLY A 153 6.15 22.12 -23.46
CA GLY A 153 5.60 23.03 -22.44
C GLY A 153 5.54 22.46 -21.01
N PHE A 154 5.76 21.16 -20.79
CA PHE A 154 5.60 20.53 -19.48
C PHE A 154 6.93 20.27 -18.73
N ARG A 155 8.06 20.69 -19.28
CA ARG A 155 9.41 20.41 -18.71
C ARG A 155 9.57 20.91 -17.27
N VAL A 156 9.13 22.13 -16.98
CA VAL A 156 9.21 22.70 -15.61
C VAL A 156 8.25 21.98 -14.69
N LEU A 157 6.99 21.83 -15.13
CA LEU A 157 5.95 21.13 -14.35
C LEU A 157 6.38 19.70 -13.98
N GLY A 158 6.91 18.93 -14.92
CA GLY A 158 7.38 17.57 -14.67
C GLY A 158 8.49 17.51 -13.61
N ARG A 159 9.43 18.47 -13.63
CA ARG A 159 10.49 18.56 -12.61
C ARG A 159 9.97 18.97 -11.23
N VAL A 160 9.05 19.94 -11.19
CA VAL A 160 8.45 20.41 -9.93
C VAL A 160 7.64 19.28 -9.29
N LEU A 161 6.78 18.61 -10.06
CA LEU A 161 5.97 17.49 -9.54
C LEU A 161 6.85 16.31 -9.09
N ALA A 162 7.93 16.01 -9.81
CA ALA A 162 8.89 14.97 -9.41
C ALA A 162 9.59 15.31 -8.08
N GLY A 163 9.99 16.58 -7.89
CA GLY A 163 10.58 17.05 -6.64
C GLY A 163 9.59 17.04 -5.47
N LEU A 164 8.35 17.47 -5.70
CA LEU A 164 7.28 17.45 -4.70
C LEU A 164 6.93 16.01 -4.29
N PHE A 165 6.78 15.09 -5.26
CA PHE A 165 6.57 13.68 -4.97
C PHE A 165 7.68 13.12 -4.07
N ALA A 166 8.93 13.33 -4.44
CA ALA A 166 10.07 12.82 -3.69
C ALA A 166 10.15 13.43 -2.28
N LEU A 167 9.87 14.74 -2.12
CA LEU A 167 9.83 15.40 -0.81
C LEU A 167 8.75 14.79 0.09
N PHE A 168 7.53 14.66 -0.43
CA PHE A 168 6.43 14.08 0.34
C PHE A 168 6.68 12.60 0.68
N CYS A 169 7.33 11.85 -0.22
CA CYS A 169 7.71 10.47 0.02
C CYS A 169 8.73 10.33 1.17
N VAL A 170 9.75 11.20 1.23
CA VAL A 170 10.70 11.21 2.36
C VAL A 170 9.98 11.50 3.68
N LEU A 171 9.08 12.50 3.70
CA LEU A 171 8.34 12.86 4.91
C LEU A 171 7.35 11.74 5.33
N ALA A 172 6.62 11.17 4.36
CA ALA A 172 5.72 10.05 4.61
C ALA A 172 6.47 8.81 5.12
N SER A 173 7.68 8.54 4.62
CA SER A 173 8.46 7.39 5.03
C SER A 173 8.83 7.40 6.52
N PHE A 174 9.11 8.56 7.10
CA PHE A 174 9.36 8.69 8.54
C PHE A 174 8.08 8.52 9.36
N GLY A 175 6.96 9.01 8.87
CA GLY A 175 5.66 8.95 9.56
C GLY A 175 4.98 7.60 9.41
N ILE A 176 4.24 7.43 8.29
CA ILE A 176 3.42 6.24 8.04
C ILE A 176 4.25 4.98 7.84
N GLY A 177 5.40 5.11 7.19
CA GLY A 177 6.29 3.99 6.88
C GLY A 177 7.15 3.54 8.06
N ASN A 178 7.25 4.31 9.14
CA ASN A 178 8.15 4.02 10.24
C ASN A 178 7.48 4.23 11.61
N MET A 179 7.40 5.49 12.08
CA MET A 179 7.03 5.80 13.46
C MET A 179 5.65 5.27 13.83
N SER A 180 4.66 5.39 12.96
CA SER A 180 3.31 4.88 13.22
C SER A 180 3.27 3.35 13.31
N GLN A 181 4.09 2.66 12.52
CA GLN A 181 4.19 1.21 12.54
C GLN A 181 4.86 0.75 13.84
N THR A 182 6.00 1.33 14.20
CA THR A 182 6.75 0.96 15.41
C THR A 182 5.98 1.29 16.69
N ASN A 183 5.22 2.39 16.70
CA ASN A 183 4.32 2.72 17.81
C ASN A 183 3.20 1.68 17.96
N SER A 184 2.58 1.28 16.86
CA SER A 184 1.55 0.22 16.89
C SER A 184 2.10 -1.12 17.36
N ILE A 185 3.31 -1.49 16.92
CA ILE A 185 4.00 -2.69 17.43
C ILE A 185 4.20 -2.60 18.94
N ALA A 186 4.82 -1.51 19.40
CA ALA A 186 5.15 -1.32 20.81
C ALA A 186 3.92 -1.36 21.70
N GLY A 187 2.85 -0.64 21.35
CA GLY A 187 1.60 -0.62 22.11
C GLY A 187 0.91 -2.00 22.17
N ASN A 188 0.93 -2.78 21.10
CA ASN A 188 0.34 -4.13 21.10
C ASN A 188 1.22 -5.13 21.86
N LEU A 189 2.56 -5.03 21.81
CA LEU A 189 3.46 -5.87 22.59
C LEU A 189 3.37 -5.54 24.08
N GLU A 190 3.25 -4.28 24.45
CA GLU A 190 3.02 -3.86 25.82
C GLU A 190 1.71 -4.41 26.37
N ALA A 191 0.61 -4.24 25.63
CA ALA A 191 -0.71 -4.72 26.04
C ALA A 191 -0.82 -6.25 26.13
N ALA A 192 -0.15 -7.00 25.25
CA ALA A 192 -0.27 -8.46 25.18
C ALA A 192 0.77 -9.21 26.01
N PHE A 193 1.98 -8.66 26.18
CA PHE A 193 3.12 -9.33 26.78
C PHE A 193 3.80 -8.52 27.90
N GLY A 194 3.37 -7.28 28.15
CA GLY A 194 4.00 -6.39 29.13
C GLY A 194 5.40 -5.90 28.74
N VAL A 195 5.75 -5.95 27.44
CA VAL A 195 7.07 -5.50 26.95
C VAL A 195 7.10 -3.97 26.91
N PRO A 196 8.01 -3.30 27.61
CA PRO A 196 8.07 -1.84 27.59
C PRO A 196 8.35 -1.28 26.19
N PRO A 197 7.68 -0.17 25.77
CA PRO A 197 7.82 0.40 24.41
C PRO A 197 9.26 0.71 24.00
N TRP A 198 10.10 1.20 24.92
CA TRP A 198 11.51 1.50 24.65
C TRP A 198 12.35 0.24 24.33
N VAL A 199 12.00 -0.92 24.92
CA VAL A 199 12.65 -2.21 24.60
C VAL A 199 12.27 -2.63 23.19
N SER A 200 10.96 -2.60 22.87
CA SER A 200 10.47 -2.90 21.52
C SER A 200 11.12 -1.99 20.48
N GLY A 201 11.15 -0.67 20.73
CA GLY A 201 11.78 0.31 19.84
C GLY A 201 13.28 0.07 19.65
N GLY A 202 14.02 -0.24 20.71
CA GLY A 202 15.45 -0.54 20.64
C GLY A 202 15.74 -1.80 19.82
N VAL A 203 15.00 -2.89 20.06
CA VAL A 203 15.15 -4.14 19.31
C VAL A 203 14.82 -3.93 17.82
N LEU A 204 13.71 -3.26 17.53
CA LEU A 204 13.30 -2.97 16.14
C LEU A 204 14.34 -2.10 15.42
N ALA A 205 14.88 -1.09 16.09
CA ALA A 205 15.92 -0.22 15.52
C ALA A 205 17.20 -0.99 15.18
N VAL A 206 17.66 -1.86 16.08
CA VAL A 206 18.83 -2.71 15.82
C VAL A 206 18.59 -3.64 14.64
N LEU A 207 17.46 -4.35 14.62
CA LEU A 207 17.10 -5.25 13.51
C LEU A 207 17.00 -4.48 12.19
N THR A 208 16.33 -3.33 12.19
CA THR A 208 16.21 -2.46 11.01
C THR A 208 17.59 -2.00 10.53
N GLY A 209 18.46 -1.54 11.42
CA GLY A 209 19.83 -1.12 11.08
C GLY A 209 20.64 -2.24 10.42
N LEU A 210 20.58 -3.46 10.98
CA LEU A 210 21.26 -4.63 10.42
C LEU A 210 20.77 -5.01 9.02
N ILE A 211 19.45 -4.91 8.78
CA ILE A 211 18.88 -5.24 7.47
C ILE A 211 19.22 -4.14 6.45
N LEU A 212 19.05 -2.87 6.82
CA LEU A 212 19.29 -1.74 5.93
C LEU A 212 20.77 -1.60 5.53
N ALA A 213 21.70 -2.06 6.37
CA ALA A 213 23.13 -2.09 6.04
C ALA A 213 23.42 -2.93 4.77
N GLY A 214 22.60 -3.94 4.45
CA GLY A 214 22.71 -4.76 3.24
C GLY A 214 21.97 -4.22 2.01
N GLY A 215 21.35 -3.04 2.10
CA GLY A 215 20.62 -2.42 0.99
C GLY A 215 19.38 -3.16 0.53
N LEU A 216 18.90 -2.84 -0.69
CA LEU A 216 17.67 -3.41 -1.24
C LEU A 216 17.70 -4.96 -1.32
N GLY A 217 18.83 -5.54 -1.72
CA GLY A 217 18.94 -7.00 -1.85
C GLY A 217 18.68 -7.74 -0.53
N ARG A 218 19.14 -7.18 0.61
CA ARG A 218 18.87 -7.78 1.93
C ARG A 218 17.43 -7.52 2.38
N VAL A 219 16.90 -6.33 2.15
CA VAL A 219 15.48 -6.03 2.41
C VAL A 219 14.61 -7.01 1.63
N ALA A 220 14.84 -7.18 0.33
CA ALA A 220 14.09 -8.10 -0.54
C ALA A 220 14.20 -9.57 -0.08
N ALA A 221 15.38 -10.01 0.32
CA ALA A 221 15.60 -11.38 0.82
C ALA A 221 14.87 -11.65 2.16
N VAL A 222 14.70 -10.63 3.01
CA VAL A 222 13.92 -10.74 4.25
C VAL A 222 12.43 -10.72 3.95
N THR A 223 11.96 -9.78 3.14
CA THR A 223 10.53 -9.63 2.83
C THR A 223 9.98 -10.80 2.03
N GLU A 224 10.78 -11.40 1.13
CA GLU A 224 10.42 -12.61 0.39
C GLU A 224 10.00 -13.78 1.30
N LYS A 225 10.61 -13.89 2.47
CA LYS A 225 10.28 -14.92 3.46
C LYS A 225 9.21 -14.45 4.45
N LEU A 226 9.31 -13.21 4.89
CA LEU A 226 8.45 -12.64 5.93
C LEU A 226 7.00 -12.50 5.43
N VAL A 227 6.79 -11.98 4.21
CA VAL A 227 5.45 -11.67 3.71
C VAL A 227 4.58 -12.92 3.54
N PRO A 228 5.01 -14.02 2.90
CA PRO A 228 4.18 -15.23 2.85
C PRO A 228 3.88 -15.81 4.24
N VAL A 229 4.87 -15.81 5.16
CA VAL A 229 4.68 -16.34 6.50
C VAL A 229 3.68 -15.51 7.31
N MET A 230 3.80 -14.17 7.29
CA MET A 230 2.88 -13.31 8.02
C MET A 230 1.47 -13.37 7.46
N ALA A 231 1.33 -13.38 6.12
CA ALA A 231 0.05 -13.50 5.47
C ALA A 231 -0.63 -14.82 5.83
N LEU A 232 0.07 -15.94 5.69
CA LEU A 232 -0.46 -17.27 6.04
C LEU A 232 -0.85 -17.35 7.51
N PHE A 233 -0.02 -16.83 8.42
CA PHE A 233 -0.30 -16.82 9.86
C PHE A 233 -1.62 -16.09 10.16
N TYR A 234 -1.79 -14.88 9.60
CA TYR A 234 -3.00 -14.09 9.81
C TYR A 234 -4.24 -14.70 9.14
N LEU A 235 -4.09 -15.16 7.89
CA LEU A 235 -5.18 -15.79 7.14
C LEU A 235 -5.69 -17.08 7.82
N MET A 236 -4.80 -17.89 8.38
CA MET A 236 -5.19 -19.08 9.14
C MET A 236 -5.99 -18.72 10.39
N GLY A 237 -5.53 -17.75 11.18
CA GLY A 237 -6.28 -17.29 12.35
C GLY A 237 -7.66 -16.74 12.00
N ALA A 238 -7.76 -15.92 10.97
CA ALA A 238 -9.02 -15.39 10.47
C ALA A 238 -9.94 -16.50 9.94
N ALA A 239 -9.40 -17.47 9.19
CA ALA A 239 -10.16 -18.60 8.65
C ALA A 239 -10.77 -19.46 9.76
N VAL A 240 -10.05 -19.70 10.85
CA VAL A 240 -10.59 -20.44 12.01
C VAL A 240 -11.79 -19.70 12.61
N ILE A 241 -11.69 -18.35 12.80
CA ILE A 241 -12.81 -17.55 13.32
C ILE A 241 -14.01 -17.63 12.39
N LEU A 242 -13.80 -17.46 11.07
CA LEU A 242 -14.87 -17.52 10.08
C LEU A 242 -15.49 -18.94 9.99
N ALA A 243 -14.72 -19.99 10.20
CA ALA A 243 -15.24 -21.35 10.29
C ALA A 243 -16.13 -21.56 11.53
N VAL A 244 -15.73 -21.01 12.68
CA VAL A 244 -16.56 -21.06 13.91
C VAL A 244 -17.87 -20.26 13.73
N TYR A 245 -17.77 -19.06 13.14
CA TYR A 245 -18.91 -18.16 12.94
C TYR A 245 -19.48 -18.22 11.52
N PHE A 246 -19.34 -19.35 10.78
CA PHE A 246 -19.72 -19.42 9.36
C PHE A 246 -21.21 -19.04 9.11
N ARG A 247 -22.09 -19.31 10.08
CA ARG A 247 -23.53 -18.96 10.00
C ARG A 247 -23.78 -17.46 10.05
N ALA A 248 -22.87 -16.68 10.63
CA ALA A 248 -22.98 -15.22 10.69
C ALA A 248 -22.38 -14.51 9.45
N VAL A 249 -21.63 -15.22 8.61
CA VAL A 249 -21.00 -14.64 7.40
C VAL A 249 -22.03 -14.03 6.43
N PRO A 250 -23.17 -14.70 6.11
CA PRO A 250 -24.16 -14.10 5.21
C PRO A 250 -24.74 -12.79 5.76
N GLU A 251 -24.98 -12.71 7.09
CA GLU A 251 -25.47 -11.49 7.73
C GLU A 251 -24.42 -10.38 7.70
N ALA A 252 -23.15 -10.70 7.96
CA ALA A 252 -22.06 -9.74 7.84
C ALA A 252 -21.95 -9.16 6.41
N LEU A 253 -22.07 -10.02 5.39
CA LEU A 253 -22.09 -9.55 3.99
C LEU A 253 -23.31 -8.68 3.71
N ARG A 254 -24.50 -9.05 4.21
CA ARG A 254 -25.70 -8.25 4.09
C ARG A 254 -25.51 -6.87 4.73
N ALA A 255 -24.92 -6.80 5.93
CA ALA A 255 -24.64 -5.54 6.61
C ALA A 255 -23.67 -4.65 5.80
N ILE A 256 -22.66 -5.23 5.14
CA ILE A 256 -21.75 -4.50 4.25
C ILE A 256 -22.53 -3.85 3.09
N PHE A 257 -23.37 -4.62 2.38
CA PHE A 257 -24.13 -4.09 1.25
C PHE A 257 -25.22 -3.12 1.71
N ALA A 258 -25.97 -3.44 2.77
CA ALA A 258 -26.99 -2.56 3.30
C ALA A 258 -26.42 -1.22 3.77
N GLY A 259 -25.32 -1.24 4.51
CA GLY A 259 -24.63 -0.04 4.98
C GLY A 259 -23.99 0.79 3.86
N ALA A 260 -23.56 0.15 2.76
CA ALA A 260 -22.97 0.85 1.61
C ALA A 260 -23.96 1.77 0.90
N PHE A 261 -25.25 1.41 0.87
CA PHE A 261 -26.30 2.11 0.13
C PHE A 261 -27.35 2.76 1.04
N GLY A 262 -27.10 2.79 2.36
CA GLY A 262 -28.02 3.42 3.33
C GLY A 262 -29.40 2.76 3.47
N MET A 263 -29.51 1.47 3.09
CA MET A 263 -30.79 0.75 3.01
C MET A 263 -31.48 0.52 4.38
N GLU A 264 -30.76 0.69 5.49
CA GLU A 264 -31.27 0.48 6.85
C GLU A 264 -31.69 1.79 7.57
N ALA A 265 -31.44 2.96 6.98
CA ALA A 265 -31.72 4.22 7.62
C ALA A 265 -33.18 4.67 7.36
N VAL A 266 -34.00 4.57 8.37
CA VAL A 266 -35.36 5.10 8.39
C VAL A 266 -35.30 6.62 8.58
N GLY A 267 -35.29 7.38 7.48
CA GLY A 267 -35.32 8.84 7.48
C GLY A 267 -34.22 9.48 6.61
N GLY A 268 -34.62 10.12 5.52
CA GLY A 268 -33.76 10.58 4.39
C GLY A 268 -32.46 11.29 4.72
N GLY A 269 -32.37 12.10 5.79
CA GLY A 269 -31.12 12.82 6.15
C GLY A 269 -30.08 11.94 6.82
N ALA A 270 -30.45 11.03 7.72
CA ALA A 270 -29.55 10.13 8.43
C ALA A 270 -28.97 9.06 7.50
N ALA A 271 -29.75 8.57 6.52
CA ALA A 271 -29.31 7.64 5.49
C ALA A 271 -28.22 8.24 4.60
N GLY A 272 -28.45 9.48 4.14
CA GLY A 272 -27.49 10.19 3.29
C GLY A 272 -26.16 10.46 4.02
N TYR A 273 -26.20 10.83 5.28
CA TYR A 273 -25.00 11.05 6.09
C TYR A 273 -24.23 9.76 6.31
N GLY A 274 -24.89 8.66 6.68
CA GLY A 274 -24.27 7.35 6.88
C GLY A 274 -23.59 6.84 5.60
N MET A 275 -24.25 6.94 4.46
CA MET A 275 -23.67 6.57 3.16
C MET A 275 -22.44 7.44 2.82
N ALA A 276 -22.51 8.76 3.03
CA ALA A 276 -21.38 9.64 2.77
C ALA A 276 -20.16 9.30 3.64
N GLN A 277 -20.38 8.92 4.90
CA GLN A 277 -19.30 8.45 5.79
C GLN A 277 -18.75 7.10 5.33
N ALA A 278 -19.58 6.15 4.91
CA ALA A 278 -19.15 4.87 4.38
C ALA A 278 -18.27 5.06 3.13
N VAL A 279 -18.71 5.89 2.19
CA VAL A 279 -17.93 6.26 0.99
C VAL A 279 -16.58 6.86 1.40
N ARG A 280 -16.59 7.90 2.20
CA ARG A 280 -15.39 8.65 2.60
C ARG A 280 -14.36 7.76 3.31
N TRP A 281 -14.80 7.05 4.34
CA TRP A 281 -13.91 6.20 5.13
C TRP A 281 -13.45 4.96 4.37
N GLY A 282 -14.34 4.35 3.59
CA GLY A 282 -13.99 3.18 2.77
C GLY A 282 -12.96 3.52 1.71
N LEU A 283 -13.16 4.59 0.94
CA LEU A 283 -12.21 5.02 -0.10
C LEU A 283 -10.86 5.44 0.50
N ARG A 284 -10.88 6.25 1.56
CA ARG A 284 -9.66 6.72 2.23
C ARG A 284 -8.85 5.56 2.81
N ARG A 285 -9.49 4.65 3.56
CA ARG A 285 -8.82 3.51 4.18
C ARG A 285 -8.42 2.43 3.18
N GLY A 286 -9.19 2.26 2.11
CA GLY A 286 -8.82 1.41 0.98
C GLY A 286 -7.55 1.91 0.30
N ALA A 287 -7.51 3.18 -0.09
CA ALA A 287 -6.32 3.79 -0.69
C ALA A 287 -5.10 3.78 0.24
N PHE A 288 -5.33 4.02 1.54
CA PHE A 288 -4.27 3.97 2.55
C PHE A 288 -3.68 2.57 2.71
N SER A 289 -4.49 1.50 2.59
CA SER A 289 -4.06 0.12 2.74
C SER A 289 -3.26 -0.34 1.52
N ASN A 290 -3.85 -0.24 0.32
CA ASN A 290 -3.25 -0.82 -0.90
C ASN A 290 -2.28 0.11 -1.64
N GLU A 291 -2.16 1.37 -1.21
CA GLU A 291 -1.28 2.41 -1.76
C GLU A 291 -1.44 2.67 -3.27
N ALA A 292 -2.47 2.14 -3.92
CA ALA A 292 -2.74 2.38 -5.35
C ALA A 292 -3.08 3.86 -5.59
N GLY A 293 -2.34 4.50 -6.46
CA GLY A 293 -2.43 5.94 -6.72
C GLY A 293 -1.46 6.79 -5.90
N LEU A 294 -0.77 6.20 -4.90
CA LEU A 294 0.26 6.88 -4.12
C LEU A 294 1.64 6.82 -4.79
N GLY A 295 1.89 5.79 -5.62
CA GLY A 295 3.14 5.62 -6.35
C GLY A 295 4.32 5.10 -5.52
N SER A 296 4.12 4.74 -4.25
CA SER A 296 5.16 4.27 -3.33
C SER A 296 5.80 2.95 -3.78
N ALA A 297 4.99 1.94 -4.10
CA ALA A 297 5.44 0.61 -4.51
C ALA A 297 6.23 0.62 -5.83
N VAL A 298 6.06 1.64 -6.66
CA VAL A 298 6.77 1.78 -7.95
C VAL A 298 8.28 1.75 -7.77
N MET A 299 8.80 2.30 -6.66
CA MET A 299 10.24 2.38 -6.42
C MET A 299 10.89 1.01 -6.29
N VAL A 300 10.22 0.03 -5.71
CA VAL A 300 10.72 -1.34 -5.64
C VAL A 300 10.37 -2.13 -6.88
N ASN A 301 9.17 -1.92 -7.44
CA ASN A 301 8.72 -2.60 -8.66
C ASN A 301 9.59 -2.26 -9.89
N ALA A 302 10.13 -1.05 -9.95
CA ALA A 302 11.08 -0.66 -10.99
C ALA A 302 12.44 -1.37 -10.89
N CYS A 303 12.79 -1.93 -9.73
CA CYS A 303 14.04 -2.68 -9.52
C CYS A 303 13.92 -4.18 -9.89
N ALA A 304 12.75 -4.64 -10.32
CA ALA A 304 12.51 -6.04 -10.67
C ALA A 304 13.27 -6.45 -11.94
N ASP A 305 13.76 -7.70 -11.96
CA ASP A 305 14.34 -8.34 -13.13
C ASP A 305 13.23 -8.72 -14.12
N THR A 306 12.92 -7.82 -15.02
CA THR A 306 11.90 -8.00 -16.06
C THR A 306 12.30 -7.29 -17.35
N ASP A 307 12.02 -7.92 -18.47
CA ASP A 307 12.22 -7.34 -19.80
C ASP A 307 10.99 -6.57 -20.29
N GLU A 308 9.81 -6.82 -19.70
CA GLU A 308 8.53 -6.29 -20.17
C GLU A 308 7.81 -5.50 -19.06
N PRO A 309 7.60 -4.19 -19.23
CA PRO A 309 6.92 -3.36 -18.23
C PRO A 309 5.53 -3.88 -17.82
N VAL A 310 4.80 -4.51 -18.77
CA VAL A 310 3.46 -5.06 -18.53
C VAL A 310 3.49 -6.20 -17.53
N GLN A 311 4.55 -7.00 -17.48
CA GLN A 311 4.67 -8.09 -16.50
C GLN A 311 4.67 -7.54 -15.07
N GLN A 312 5.43 -6.47 -14.82
CA GLN A 312 5.45 -5.84 -13.51
C GLN A 312 4.14 -5.08 -13.22
N GLY A 313 3.47 -4.55 -14.23
CA GLY A 313 2.11 -4.02 -14.10
C GLY A 313 1.12 -5.08 -13.61
N MET A 314 1.17 -6.31 -14.13
CA MET A 314 0.31 -7.41 -13.70
C MET A 314 0.52 -7.77 -12.21
N TRP A 315 1.75 -7.67 -11.69
CA TRP A 315 2.02 -7.83 -10.27
C TRP A 315 1.31 -6.76 -9.44
N GLY A 316 1.22 -5.50 -9.90
CA GLY A 316 0.48 -4.44 -9.21
C GLY A 316 -1.02 -4.76 -9.07
N ILE A 317 -1.65 -5.42 -10.06
CA ILE A 317 -3.03 -5.93 -9.91
C ILE A 317 -3.11 -6.95 -8.77
N PHE A 318 -2.17 -7.87 -8.72
CA PHE A 318 -2.13 -8.91 -7.69
C PHE A 318 -1.87 -8.35 -6.29
N GLU A 319 -0.95 -7.37 -6.16
CA GLU A 319 -0.64 -6.67 -4.91
C GLU A 319 -1.91 -6.06 -4.29
N VAL A 320 -2.65 -5.26 -5.06
CA VAL A 320 -3.89 -4.62 -4.60
C VAL A 320 -4.98 -5.65 -4.26
N PHE A 321 -5.07 -6.74 -5.05
CA PHE A 321 -6.01 -7.83 -4.77
C PHE A 321 -5.73 -8.49 -3.44
N VAL A 322 -4.49 -8.89 -3.18
CA VAL A 322 -4.11 -9.56 -1.92
C VAL A 322 -4.30 -8.64 -0.73
N ASP A 323 -3.87 -7.39 -0.86
CA ASP A 323 -4.00 -6.41 0.23
C ASP A 323 -5.45 -6.19 0.65
N THR A 324 -6.28 -5.75 -0.28
CA THR A 324 -7.62 -5.25 0.07
C THR A 324 -8.71 -6.29 -0.13
N MET A 325 -8.76 -6.98 -1.30
CA MET A 325 -9.82 -7.95 -1.57
C MET A 325 -9.70 -9.20 -0.71
N LEU A 326 -8.47 -9.58 -0.30
CA LEU A 326 -8.27 -10.74 0.55
C LEU A 326 -8.09 -10.33 2.02
N VAL A 327 -7.00 -9.65 2.38
CA VAL A 327 -6.63 -9.42 3.80
C VAL A 327 -7.59 -8.47 4.48
N CYS A 328 -7.90 -7.30 3.92
CA CYS A 328 -8.85 -6.37 4.53
C CYS A 328 -10.27 -6.93 4.62
N THR A 329 -10.70 -7.71 3.60
CA THR A 329 -12.02 -8.35 3.63
C THR A 329 -12.12 -9.38 4.76
N LEU A 330 -11.09 -10.19 4.97
CA LEU A 330 -11.07 -11.16 6.07
C LEU A 330 -11.06 -10.47 7.43
N THR A 331 -10.29 -9.40 7.60
CA THR A 331 -10.32 -8.58 8.81
C THR A 331 -11.72 -8.01 9.08
N ALA A 332 -12.36 -7.45 8.05
CA ALA A 332 -13.71 -6.90 8.16
C ALA A 332 -14.74 -7.96 8.55
N LEU A 333 -14.71 -9.13 7.88
CA LEU A 333 -15.61 -10.22 8.20
C LEU A 333 -15.40 -10.73 9.63
N VAL A 334 -14.15 -10.90 10.08
CA VAL A 334 -13.84 -11.28 11.48
C VAL A 334 -14.44 -10.30 12.48
N LEU A 335 -14.29 -9.00 12.25
CA LEU A 335 -14.85 -7.97 13.11
C LEU A 335 -16.40 -8.00 13.16
N LEU A 336 -17.02 -8.19 11.99
CA LEU A 336 -18.48 -8.18 11.87
C LEU A 336 -19.13 -9.44 12.45
N VAL A 337 -18.61 -10.65 12.12
CA VAL A 337 -19.21 -11.90 12.61
C VAL A 337 -19.06 -12.10 14.11
N THR A 338 -18.03 -11.49 14.72
CA THR A 338 -17.81 -11.55 16.18
C THR A 338 -18.49 -10.43 16.95
N GLY A 339 -19.11 -9.44 16.25
CA GLY A 339 -19.67 -8.25 16.89
C GLY A 339 -18.63 -7.30 17.51
N ALA A 340 -17.33 -7.54 17.29
CA ALA A 340 -16.28 -6.67 17.81
C ALA A 340 -16.26 -5.28 17.14
N ALA A 341 -17.02 -5.09 16.09
CA ALA A 341 -17.21 -3.82 15.39
C ALA A 341 -18.29 -2.93 16.01
N ASP A 342 -18.90 -3.31 17.15
CA ASP A 342 -19.94 -2.52 17.82
C ASP A 342 -19.38 -1.15 18.27
N PRO A 343 -19.88 -0.01 17.74
CA PRO A 343 -19.39 1.32 18.09
C PRO A 343 -19.64 1.69 19.57
N ALA A 344 -20.62 1.05 20.23
CA ALA A 344 -20.96 1.33 21.62
C ALA A 344 -19.93 0.78 22.63
N ALA A 345 -19.09 -0.18 22.25
CA ALA A 345 -18.06 -0.70 23.14
C ALA A 345 -16.92 0.31 23.35
N PRO A 346 -16.43 0.54 24.58
CA PRO A 346 -15.41 1.55 24.89
C PRO A 346 -13.99 1.07 24.58
N LEU A 347 -13.75 0.57 23.37
CA LEU A 347 -12.44 0.05 22.95
C LEU A 347 -11.93 0.79 21.71
N PRO A 348 -10.62 1.14 21.66
CA PRO A 348 -10.02 1.75 20.48
C PRO A 348 -9.95 0.75 19.32
N ALA A 349 -9.91 1.25 18.09
CA ALA A 349 -9.84 0.42 16.88
C ALA A 349 -8.70 -0.61 16.91
N SER A 350 -7.55 -0.24 17.49
CA SER A 350 -6.38 -1.12 17.64
C SER A 350 -6.64 -2.37 18.49
N ALA A 351 -7.52 -2.29 19.49
CA ALA A 351 -7.86 -3.41 20.38
C ALA A 351 -8.99 -4.31 19.85
N ARG A 352 -9.79 -3.82 18.89
CA ARG A 352 -10.97 -4.53 18.38
C ARG A 352 -10.67 -5.87 17.73
N VAL A 353 -9.63 -5.92 16.92
CA VAL A 353 -9.26 -7.18 16.26
C VAL A 353 -8.75 -8.19 17.27
N GLY A 354 -7.98 -7.74 18.28
CA GLY A 354 -7.58 -8.57 19.42
C GLY A 354 -8.78 -9.13 20.19
N GLN A 355 -9.82 -8.31 20.44
CA GLN A 355 -11.07 -8.73 21.05
C GLN A 355 -11.81 -9.78 20.18
N ALA A 356 -11.89 -9.57 18.86
CA ALA A 356 -12.50 -10.53 17.94
C ALA A 356 -11.80 -11.91 18.01
N PHE A 357 -10.47 -11.91 18.01
CA PHE A 357 -9.70 -13.14 18.16
C PHE A 357 -9.86 -13.80 19.54
N SER A 358 -10.06 -13.01 20.59
CA SER A 358 -10.28 -13.55 21.95
C SER A 358 -11.56 -14.38 22.06
N GLN A 359 -12.55 -14.13 21.23
CA GLN A 359 -13.81 -14.90 21.27
C GLN A 359 -13.62 -16.38 20.88
N VAL A 360 -12.61 -16.68 20.07
CA VAL A 360 -12.29 -18.06 19.65
C VAL A 360 -11.03 -18.60 20.35
N PHE A 361 -10.01 -17.76 20.49
CA PHE A 361 -8.71 -18.17 21.03
C PHE A 361 -8.52 -17.80 22.51
N GLY A 362 -9.54 -17.22 23.18
CA GLY A 362 -9.47 -16.83 24.58
C GLY A 362 -8.31 -15.85 24.84
N THR A 363 -7.52 -16.13 25.86
CA THR A 363 -6.37 -15.29 26.27
C THR A 363 -5.23 -15.26 25.23
N LEU A 364 -5.22 -16.14 24.24
CA LEU A 364 -4.26 -16.13 23.16
C LEU A 364 -4.62 -15.12 22.06
N GLY A 365 -5.89 -14.68 21.97
CA GLY A 365 -6.35 -13.75 20.92
C GLY A 365 -5.51 -12.48 20.82
N PRO A 366 -5.33 -11.67 21.89
CA PRO A 366 -4.49 -10.48 21.87
C PRO A 366 -3.03 -10.78 21.53
N LYS A 367 -2.49 -11.93 21.95
CA LYS A 367 -1.11 -12.36 21.67
C LYS A 367 -0.91 -12.68 20.19
N ILE A 368 -1.87 -13.38 19.58
CA ILE A 368 -1.88 -13.67 18.15
C ILE A 368 -1.88 -12.38 17.33
N ILE A 369 -2.73 -11.43 17.71
CA ILE A 369 -2.81 -10.14 17.02
C ILE A 369 -1.57 -9.28 17.25
N ALA A 370 -0.99 -9.28 18.45
CA ALA A 370 0.27 -8.58 18.71
C ALA A 370 1.42 -9.11 17.82
N ILE A 371 1.50 -10.43 17.64
CA ILE A 371 2.47 -11.07 16.73
C ILE A 371 2.14 -10.72 15.28
N ALA A 372 0.86 -10.76 14.87
CA ALA A 372 0.46 -10.38 13.53
C ALA A 372 0.85 -8.91 13.23
N ILE A 373 0.52 -7.97 14.13
CA ILE A 373 0.88 -6.56 13.99
C ILE A 373 2.40 -6.38 13.97
N LEU A 374 3.15 -7.11 14.80
CA LEU A 374 4.62 -7.09 14.76
C LEU A 374 5.12 -7.46 13.35
N LEU A 375 4.65 -8.56 12.78
CA LEU A 375 5.10 -9.03 11.46
C LEU A 375 4.69 -8.08 10.34
N PHE A 376 3.43 -7.65 10.30
CA PHE A 376 2.88 -6.76 9.29
C PHE A 376 3.48 -5.36 9.35
N ALA A 377 3.48 -4.73 10.52
CA ALA A 377 4.01 -3.39 10.67
C ALA A 377 5.53 -3.33 10.50
N TYR A 378 6.27 -4.35 10.96
CA TYR A 378 7.70 -4.40 10.75
C TYR A 378 8.07 -4.61 9.27
N SER A 379 7.32 -5.42 8.54
CA SER A 379 7.52 -5.52 7.08
C SER A 379 7.32 -4.18 6.38
N THR A 380 6.33 -3.38 6.83
CA THR A 380 6.09 -2.03 6.31
C THR A 380 7.27 -1.10 6.57
N VAL A 381 7.87 -1.15 7.76
CA VAL A 381 9.10 -0.40 8.08
C VAL A 381 10.21 -0.74 7.08
N LEU A 382 10.39 -2.02 6.75
CA LEU A 382 11.41 -2.45 5.80
C LEU A 382 11.12 -1.96 4.37
N GLY A 383 9.90 -2.10 3.88
CA GLY A 383 9.50 -1.64 2.54
C GLY A 383 9.67 -0.13 2.38
N TRP A 384 9.12 0.65 3.31
CA TRP A 384 9.17 2.10 3.28
C TRP A 384 10.58 2.69 3.47
N SER A 385 11.47 1.96 4.15
CA SER A 385 12.87 2.37 4.25
C SER A 385 13.55 2.49 2.87
N HIS A 386 13.19 1.62 1.94
CA HIS A 386 13.67 1.69 0.56
C HIS A 386 13.02 2.84 -0.21
N TYR A 387 11.71 3.04 -0.07
CA TYR A 387 10.99 4.13 -0.76
C TYR A 387 11.55 5.50 -0.39
N GLY A 388 11.70 5.77 0.89
CA GLY A 388 12.27 7.03 1.34
C GLY A 388 13.75 7.19 0.96
N ALA A 389 14.54 6.10 0.94
CA ALA A 389 15.93 6.14 0.47
C ALA A 389 16.04 6.52 -1.01
N CYS A 390 15.19 5.95 -1.88
CA CYS A 390 15.11 6.29 -3.30
C CYS A 390 14.69 7.74 -3.52
N ALA A 391 13.71 8.23 -2.74
CA ALA A 391 13.25 9.61 -2.80
C ALA A 391 14.33 10.60 -2.32
N ALA A 392 15.04 10.28 -1.23
CA ALA A 392 16.16 11.07 -0.73
C ALA A 392 17.34 11.12 -1.73
N GLU A 393 17.65 9.98 -2.36
CA GLU A 393 18.66 9.91 -3.42
C GLU A 393 18.29 10.78 -4.63
N TYR A 394 17.01 10.79 -5.02
CA TYR A 394 16.53 11.63 -6.11
C TYR A 394 16.67 13.14 -5.81
N LEU A 395 16.36 13.58 -4.58
CA LEU A 395 16.39 15.00 -4.18
C LEU A 395 17.81 15.51 -3.97
N LEU A 396 18.61 14.77 -3.24
CA LEU A 396 19.88 15.24 -2.68
C LEU A 396 21.10 14.48 -3.24
N GLY A 397 20.84 13.46 -4.04
CA GLY A 397 21.91 12.60 -4.56
C GLY A 397 22.27 11.46 -3.60
N ARG A 398 23.15 10.61 -4.07
CA ARG A 398 23.49 9.33 -3.44
C ARG A 398 24.06 9.45 -2.02
N TRP A 399 24.76 10.54 -1.72
CA TRP A 399 25.33 10.76 -0.40
C TRP A 399 24.26 10.85 0.70
N ALA A 400 23.03 11.25 0.35
CA ALA A 400 21.93 11.39 1.30
C ALA A 400 21.40 10.05 1.80
N VAL A 401 21.61 8.95 1.09
CA VAL A 401 21.12 7.60 1.47
C VAL A 401 21.66 7.15 2.82
N GLY A 402 22.94 7.40 3.11
CA GLY A 402 23.56 7.04 4.39
C GLY A 402 22.92 7.78 5.57
N PRO A 403 22.96 9.12 5.60
CA PRO A 403 22.29 9.91 6.63
C PRO A 403 20.79 9.62 6.77
N TYR A 404 20.07 9.43 5.65
CA TYR A 404 18.67 9.04 5.68
C TYR A 404 18.45 7.73 6.44
N ARG A 405 19.23 6.68 6.16
CA ARG A 405 19.12 5.39 6.85
C ARG A 405 19.38 5.50 8.35
N VAL A 406 20.41 6.27 8.74
CA VAL A 406 20.70 6.50 10.16
C VAL A 406 19.53 7.19 10.85
N LEU A 407 19.01 8.24 10.26
CA LEU A 407 17.84 8.97 10.78
C LEU A 407 16.62 8.06 10.83
N PHE A 408 16.38 7.24 9.80
CA PHE A 408 15.26 6.31 9.74
C PHE A 408 15.32 5.29 10.88
N VAL A 409 16.48 4.72 11.17
CA VAL A 409 16.71 3.80 12.31
C VAL A 409 16.50 4.50 13.66
N ALA A 410 16.97 5.73 13.81
CA ALA A 410 16.73 6.52 15.02
C ALA A 410 15.24 6.80 15.25
N MET A 411 14.50 7.13 14.16
CA MET A 411 13.05 7.33 14.21
C MET A 411 12.28 6.03 14.52
N THR A 412 12.81 4.85 14.15
CA THR A 412 12.24 3.56 14.55
C THR A 412 12.25 3.39 16.07
N ALA A 413 13.38 3.70 16.72
CA ALA A 413 13.49 3.64 18.18
C ALA A 413 12.58 4.66 18.88
N TRP A 414 12.61 5.89 18.39
CA TRP A 414 11.88 7.01 18.99
C TRP A 414 10.36 6.86 18.83
N GLY A 415 9.89 6.46 17.64
CA GLY A 415 8.48 6.28 17.32
C GLY A 415 7.74 5.31 18.24
N ALA A 416 8.42 4.28 18.72
CA ALA A 416 7.85 3.29 19.66
C ALA A 416 7.33 3.89 20.96
N SER A 417 7.95 4.99 21.45
CA SER A 417 7.67 5.57 22.77
C SER A 417 6.92 6.90 22.73
N MET A 418 6.57 7.41 21.54
CA MET A 418 5.91 8.71 21.40
C MET A 418 4.39 8.64 21.53
N GLN A 419 3.79 9.76 21.98
CA GLN A 419 2.37 10.01 21.78
C GLN A 419 2.15 10.49 20.34
N MET A 420 1.33 9.77 19.57
CA MET A 420 1.42 9.78 18.10
C MET A 420 0.32 10.53 17.35
N ASP A 421 -0.66 11.17 18.04
CA ASP A 421 -1.83 11.75 17.36
C ASP A 421 -1.46 12.73 16.25
N LEU A 422 -0.54 13.66 16.52
CA LEU A 422 -0.08 14.63 15.54
C LEU A 422 0.77 13.96 14.45
N VAL A 423 1.63 13.00 14.81
CA VAL A 423 2.48 12.28 13.86
C VAL A 423 1.64 11.43 12.91
N TRP A 424 0.61 10.75 13.40
CA TRP A 424 -0.36 10.04 12.57
C TRP A 424 -1.06 10.99 11.58
N SER A 425 -1.52 12.12 12.09
CA SER A 425 -2.23 13.10 11.25
C SER A 425 -1.34 13.72 10.17
N LEU A 426 -0.10 14.08 10.51
CA LEU A 426 0.89 14.58 9.55
C LEU A 426 1.27 13.52 8.52
N SER A 427 1.50 12.29 8.99
CA SER A 427 1.88 11.17 8.13
C SER A 427 0.80 10.87 7.08
N ASP A 428 -0.45 10.87 7.52
CA ASP A 428 -1.61 10.66 6.65
C ASP A 428 -1.74 11.77 5.59
N THR A 429 -1.43 13.01 5.97
CA THR A 429 -1.42 14.15 5.04
C THR A 429 -0.29 14.05 4.01
N PHE A 430 0.95 13.74 4.43
CA PHE A 430 2.07 13.60 3.49
C PHE A 430 1.89 12.41 2.56
N ASN A 431 1.35 11.31 3.07
CA ASN A 431 0.99 10.15 2.25
C ASN A 431 -0.03 10.53 1.16
N GLY A 432 -1.06 11.26 1.54
CA GLY A 432 -2.05 11.75 0.58
C GLY A 432 -1.50 12.82 -0.38
N LEU A 433 -0.58 13.67 0.05
CA LEU A 433 0.06 14.65 -0.83
C LEU A 433 0.93 14.02 -1.92
N MET A 434 1.52 12.83 -1.69
CA MET A 434 2.22 12.05 -2.73
C MET A 434 1.29 11.69 -3.89
N MET A 435 0.02 11.42 -3.61
CA MET A 435 -0.98 11.02 -4.60
C MET A 435 -1.15 12.06 -5.71
N LEU A 436 -1.16 13.35 -5.38
CA LEU A 436 -1.47 14.41 -6.33
C LEU A 436 -0.49 14.46 -7.51
N PRO A 437 0.84 14.64 -7.31
CA PRO A 437 1.79 14.63 -8.40
C PRO A 437 1.82 13.29 -9.15
N ASN A 438 1.65 12.19 -8.43
CA ASN A 438 1.64 10.86 -9.02
C ASN A 438 0.49 10.67 -10.02
N LEU A 439 -0.76 10.94 -9.60
CA LEU A 439 -1.93 10.79 -10.45
C LEU A 439 -1.91 11.72 -11.66
N VAL A 440 -1.39 12.95 -11.52
CA VAL A 440 -1.18 13.85 -12.65
C VAL A 440 -0.24 13.21 -13.68
N GLY A 441 0.86 12.59 -13.23
CA GLY A 441 1.80 11.89 -14.09
C GLY A 441 1.16 10.69 -14.80
N VAL A 442 0.49 9.84 -14.05
CA VAL A 442 -0.18 8.63 -14.57
C VAL A 442 -1.26 8.99 -15.60
N LEU A 443 -2.11 9.97 -15.31
CA LEU A 443 -3.13 10.46 -16.25
C LEU A 443 -2.51 11.03 -17.53
N ALA A 444 -1.48 11.87 -17.38
CA ALA A 444 -0.79 12.47 -18.52
C ALA A 444 -0.10 11.42 -19.41
N LEU A 445 0.37 10.32 -18.83
CA LEU A 445 1.04 9.22 -19.52
C LEU A 445 0.11 8.03 -19.83
N SER A 446 -1.18 8.13 -19.53
CA SER A 446 -2.15 7.03 -19.71
C SER A 446 -2.21 6.50 -21.16
N LYS A 447 -2.06 7.38 -22.18
CA LYS A 447 -1.98 6.97 -23.58
C LYS A 447 -0.75 6.09 -23.86
N GLN A 448 0.37 6.43 -23.27
CA GLN A 448 1.60 5.66 -23.42
C GLN A 448 1.50 4.30 -22.71
N ALA A 449 0.96 4.27 -21.48
CA ALA A 449 0.70 3.01 -20.77
C ALA A 449 -0.23 2.09 -21.58
N GLU A 450 -1.28 2.63 -22.22
CA GLU A 450 -2.16 1.91 -23.14
C GLU A 450 -1.39 1.33 -24.35
N GLN A 451 -0.56 2.13 -25.00
CA GLN A 451 0.23 1.70 -26.16
C GLN A 451 1.19 0.57 -25.81
N ILE A 452 1.90 0.66 -24.68
CA ILE A 452 2.80 -0.39 -24.19
C ILE A 452 1.99 -1.66 -23.90
N THR A 453 0.85 -1.53 -23.24
CA THR A 453 -0.03 -2.65 -22.91
C THR A 453 -0.57 -3.34 -24.17
N ARG A 454 -1.06 -2.58 -25.16
CA ARG A 454 -1.54 -3.14 -26.45
C ARG A 454 -0.41 -3.82 -27.21
N ASN A 455 0.77 -3.19 -27.31
CA ASN A 455 1.94 -3.78 -27.94
C ASN A 455 2.29 -5.14 -27.34
N TYR A 456 2.34 -5.24 -26.01
CA TYR A 456 2.60 -6.49 -25.32
C TYR A 456 1.57 -7.57 -25.67
N PHE A 457 0.27 -7.29 -25.53
CA PHE A 457 -0.77 -8.30 -25.76
C PHE A 457 -0.93 -8.65 -27.25
N ASP A 458 -0.70 -7.72 -28.18
CA ASP A 458 -0.70 -8.01 -29.61
C ASP A 458 0.42 -8.98 -30.00
N ARG A 459 1.61 -8.86 -29.36
CA ARG A 459 2.72 -9.82 -29.55
C ARG A 459 2.43 -11.17 -28.89
N GLN A 460 1.99 -11.15 -27.62
CA GLN A 460 1.86 -12.39 -26.83
C GLN A 460 0.63 -13.23 -27.17
N LEU A 461 -0.50 -12.59 -27.51
CA LEU A 461 -1.77 -13.29 -27.73
C LEU A 461 -2.20 -13.36 -29.20
N ARG A 462 -1.79 -12.38 -30.00
CA ARG A 462 -2.20 -12.30 -31.43
C ARG A 462 -1.08 -12.67 -32.38
N GLY A 463 0.14 -12.97 -31.86
CA GLY A 463 1.29 -13.36 -32.67
C GLY A 463 1.80 -12.26 -33.62
N ARG A 464 1.46 -11.00 -33.38
CA ARG A 464 1.91 -9.90 -34.23
C ARG A 464 3.41 -9.66 -34.06
N VAL A 465 4.13 -9.52 -35.15
CA VAL A 465 5.55 -9.17 -35.15
C VAL A 465 5.68 -7.66 -35.02
N LEU A 466 5.84 -7.19 -33.78
CA LEU A 466 6.02 -5.78 -33.44
C LEU A 466 7.28 -5.60 -32.62
N PRO A 467 8.01 -4.49 -32.76
CA PRO A 467 9.14 -4.20 -31.87
C PRO A 467 8.63 -4.05 -30.42
N PRO A 468 9.30 -4.69 -29.43
CA PRO A 468 8.85 -4.59 -28.05
C PRO A 468 9.08 -3.18 -27.48
N MET A 469 8.15 -2.68 -26.69
CA MET A 469 8.28 -1.39 -25.98
C MET A 469 8.76 -1.66 -24.55
N ARG A 470 10.07 -1.84 -24.38
CA ARG A 470 10.67 -2.26 -23.09
C ARG A 470 11.10 -1.09 -22.23
N SER A 471 11.63 -0.04 -22.85
CA SER A 471 12.23 1.10 -22.15
C SER A 471 11.98 2.40 -22.92
N ALA A 472 11.95 3.52 -22.20
CA ALA A 472 11.91 4.87 -22.79
C ALA A 472 13.26 5.27 -23.41
N TRP A 473 14.29 4.46 -23.23
CA TRP A 473 15.69 4.74 -23.65
C TRP A 473 16.13 3.88 -24.84
N GLU A 474 15.32 2.96 -25.30
CA GLU A 474 15.44 2.21 -26.55
C GLU A 474 14.73 2.98 -27.69
#